data_764474486dce101c2bfba86190e2b121
#
_entry.id   764474486dce101c2bfba86190e2b121
#
_cell.length_a   1.000
_cell.length_b   1.000
_cell.length_c   1.000
_cell.angle_alpha   90.00
_cell.angle_beta   90.00
_cell.angle_gamma   90.00
#
_symmetry.space_group_name_H-M   'P 1'
#
loop_
_entity.id
_entity.type
_entity.pdbx_description
1 polymer ?
#
loop_
_entity_poly.entity_id
_entity_poly.type
_entity_poly.pdbx_seq_one_letter_code
_entity_poly.pdbx_strand_id
1 'polypeptide(L)'
;MLLMAVLSVHAWPAWADEVQSPIKVLVAYHSVTGNTERMAEAVVEGAKSVVGTDVVLKRVGQITADELFSADAIIVGSPVYWSNMSGEVKTFFDNWQFKFGVFPEFKMKNKIGAAFSTGGQVSSGKEVTMLTILAAMLGNQMIVVSGGGAFGASATTEGDSPGIDNKEMADAQALGRRVAEVASIVKRGSIK
;
A
#
# COMPACT_ATOMS: atom_id res chain seq x y z
N MET A 1 -7.65 -66.22 12.42
CA MET A 1 -7.38 -65.26 11.30
C MET A 1 -7.37 -63.85 11.91
N LEU A 2 -6.16 -63.33 12.20
CA LEU A 2 -6.00 -62.06 12.89
C LEU A 2 -5.76 -60.99 11.82
N LEU A 3 -6.68 -60.00 11.70
CA LEU A 3 -6.55 -58.87 10.77
C LEU A 3 -5.67 -57.82 11.45
N MET A 4 -4.43 -57.65 10.97
CA MET A 4 -3.58 -56.51 11.33
C MET A 4 -4.04 -55.28 10.54
N ALA A 5 -4.62 -54.27 11.24
CA ALA A 5 -4.88 -52.99 10.67
C ALA A 5 -3.56 -52.20 10.62
N VAL A 6 -3.07 -51.94 9.41
CA VAL A 6 -1.91 -51.02 9.18
C VAL A 6 -2.43 -49.59 9.26
N LEU A 7 -2.15 -48.90 10.38
CA LEU A 7 -2.34 -47.47 10.50
C LEU A 7 -1.23 -46.76 9.70
N SER A 8 -1.56 -46.25 8.50
CA SER A 8 -0.68 -45.38 7.76
C SER A 8 -0.66 -44.02 8.43
N VAL A 9 0.41 -43.70 9.15
CA VAL A 9 0.70 -42.34 9.63
C VAL A 9 1.07 -41.51 8.41
N HIS A 10 0.15 -40.68 7.94
CA HIS A 10 0.45 -39.68 6.93
C HIS A 10 1.34 -38.62 7.59
N ALA A 11 2.63 -38.63 7.28
CA ALA A 11 3.55 -37.58 7.70
C ALA A 11 3.09 -36.27 7.08
N TRP A 12 2.77 -35.28 7.91
CA TRP A 12 2.49 -33.90 7.48
C TRP A 12 3.75 -33.35 6.80
N PRO A 13 3.65 -32.77 5.59
CA PRO A 13 4.82 -32.33 4.88
C PRO A 13 5.54 -31.21 5.64
N ALA A 14 6.85 -31.32 5.79
CA ALA A 14 7.71 -30.42 6.58
C ALA A 14 7.71 -28.95 6.14
N TRP A 15 7.13 -28.60 4.96
CA TRP A 15 6.95 -27.22 4.52
C TRP A 15 5.77 -26.49 5.18
N ALA A 16 4.95 -27.20 6.00
CA ALA A 16 3.76 -26.61 6.63
C ALA A 16 4.08 -25.70 7.83
N ASP A 17 5.31 -25.73 8.36
CA ASP A 17 5.71 -24.99 9.58
C ASP A 17 6.73 -23.87 9.34
N GLU A 18 6.99 -23.47 8.08
CA GLU A 18 7.84 -22.32 7.83
C GLU A 18 7.10 -21.04 8.27
N VAL A 19 7.47 -20.49 9.41
CA VAL A 19 6.99 -19.18 9.89
C VAL A 19 7.39 -18.15 8.87
N GLN A 20 6.48 -17.82 7.96
CA GLN A 20 6.72 -16.79 6.95
C GLN A 20 6.96 -15.46 7.67
N SER A 21 8.03 -14.76 7.27
CA SER A 21 8.27 -13.39 7.74
C SER A 21 7.05 -12.51 7.42
N PRO A 22 6.65 -11.60 8.32
CA PRO A 22 5.47 -10.77 8.13
C PRO A 22 5.54 -9.97 6.82
N ILE A 23 4.37 -9.68 6.25
CA ILE A 23 4.25 -8.77 5.13
C ILE A 23 4.47 -7.35 5.65
N LYS A 24 5.43 -6.64 5.10
CA LYS A 24 5.72 -5.25 5.51
C LYS A 24 5.04 -4.28 4.56
N VAL A 25 4.11 -3.49 5.08
CA VAL A 25 3.39 -2.45 4.33
C VAL A 25 3.81 -1.08 4.85
N LEU A 26 4.32 -0.23 3.97
CA LEU A 26 4.60 1.17 4.24
C LEU A 26 3.46 2.03 3.70
N VAL A 27 2.76 2.74 4.58
CA VAL A 27 1.78 3.77 4.21
C VAL A 27 2.46 5.13 4.34
N ALA A 28 2.71 5.76 3.20
CA ALA A 28 3.40 7.03 3.07
C ALA A 28 2.39 8.13 2.70
N TYR A 29 2.40 9.27 3.38
CA TYR A 29 1.45 10.33 3.08
C TYR A 29 2.01 11.74 3.28
N HIS A 30 1.39 12.72 2.62
CA HIS A 30 1.47 14.14 2.95
C HIS A 30 0.09 14.61 3.42
N SER A 31 0.05 15.45 4.45
CA SER A 31 -1.18 16.07 4.95
C SER A 31 -0.87 17.37 5.68
N VAL A 32 -1.58 18.43 5.33
CA VAL A 32 -1.51 19.74 6.02
C VAL A 32 -2.72 19.90 6.94
N THR A 33 -3.92 19.56 6.47
CA THR A 33 -5.19 19.78 7.19
C THR A 33 -5.68 18.56 7.97
N GLY A 34 -4.95 17.43 7.93
CA GLY A 34 -5.33 16.20 8.61
C GLY A 34 -6.19 15.24 7.76
N ASN A 35 -6.79 15.69 6.67
CA ASN A 35 -7.70 14.83 5.88
C ASN A 35 -7.00 13.63 5.25
N THR A 36 -5.86 13.85 4.57
CA THR A 36 -5.09 12.74 3.97
C THR A 36 -4.53 11.81 5.06
N GLU A 37 -4.16 12.35 6.23
CA GLU A 37 -3.71 11.57 7.39
C GLU A 37 -4.81 10.64 7.89
N ARG A 38 -6.03 11.16 8.07
CA ARG A 38 -7.19 10.35 8.48
C ARG A 38 -7.49 9.21 7.49
N MET A 39 -7.39 9.46 6.17
CA MET A 39 -7.49 8.38 5.19
C MET A 39 -6.34 7.38 5.29
N ALA A 40 -5.10 7.86 5.55
CA ALA A 40 -3.95 6.99 5.74
C ALA A 40 -4.13 6.04 6.94
N GLU A 41 -4.72 6.53 8.03
CA GLU A 41 -5.07 5.72 9.20
C GLU A 41 -6.06 4.61 8.85
N ALA A 42 -7.09 4.91 8.05
CA ALA A 42 -8.04 3.89 7.58
C ALA A 42 -7.39 2.86 6.66
N VAL A 43 -6.47 3.28 5.77
CA VAL A 43 -5.66 2.35 4.96
C VAL A 43 -4.85 1.41 5.86
N VAL A 44 -4.24 1.93 6.93
CA VAL A 44 -3.49 1.13 7.93
C VAL A 44 -4.38 0.10 8.60
N GLU A 45 -5.58 0.50 9.04
CA GLU A 45 -6.56 -0.43 9.64
C GLU A 45 -6.91 -1.57 8.68
N GLY A 46 -7.17 -1.23 7.42
CA GLY A 46 -7.43 -2.22 6.38
C GLY A 46 -6.27 -3.20 6.17
N ALA A 47 -5.04 -2.69 6.07
CA ALA A 47 -3.86 -3.53 5.89
C ALA A 47 -3.60 -4.45 7.11
N LYS A 48 -3.75 -3.92 8.33
CA LYS A 48 -3.61 -4.70 9.58
C LYS A 48 -4.67 -5.77 9.76
N SER A 49 -5.81 -5.70 9.06
CA SER A 49 -6.84 -6.75 9.10
C SER A 49 -6.39 -8.06 8.44
N VAL A 50 -5.31 -8.03 7.66
CA VAL A 50 -4.71 -9.22 7.05
C VAL A 50 -3.67 -9.81 8.00
N VAL A 51 -3.90 -11.03 8.43
CA VAL A 51 -3.03 -11.73 9.40
C VAL A 51 -1.58 -11.82 8.86
N GLY A 52 -0.61 -11.57 9.74
CA GLY A 52 0.81 -11.61 9.37
C GLY A 52 1.28 -10.34 8.63
N THR A 53 0.59 -9.22 8.79
CA THR A 53 0.97 -7.94 8.18
C THR A 53 1.48 -6.95 9.24
N ASP A 54 2.68 -6.45 9.04
CA ASP A 54 3.27 -5.32 9.78
C ASP A 54 3.09 -4.04 8.98
N VAL A 55 2.53 -2.99 9.59
CA VAL A 55 2.23 -1.74 8.89
C VAL A 55 2.94 -0.57 9.57
N VAL A 56 3.68 0.19 8.77
CA VAL A 56 4.32 1.45 9.17
C VAL A 56 3.60 2.61 8.50
N LEU A 57 3.15 3.59 9.29
CA LEU A 57 2.55 4.84 8.81
C LEU A 57 3.54 5.98 9.00
N LYS A 58 3.88 6.71 7.92
CA LYS A 58 4.82 7.85 7.98
C LYS A 58 4.48 8.95 6.99
N ARG A 59 4.79 10.18 7.39
CA ARG A 59 4.85 11.30 6.45
C ARG A 59 6.01 11.10 5.49
N VAL A 60 5.80 11.43 4.20
CA VAL A 60 6.79 11.19 3.12
C VAL A 60 8.18 11.77 3.40
N GLY A 61 8.25 12.91 4.09
CA GLY A 61 9.53 13.54 4.47
C GLY A 61 10.31 12.83 5.60
N GLN A 62 9.70 11.85 6.27
CA GLN A 62 10.30 11.13 7.41
C GLN A 62 10.75 9.70 7.07
N ILE A 63 10.49 9.27 5.84
CA ILE A 63 10.81 7.91 5.38
C ILE A 63 12.30 7.81 5.08
N THR A 64 12.92 6.75 5.59
CA THR A 64 14.32 6.39 5.31
C THR A 64 14.42 5.40 4.15
N ALA A 65 15.61 5.30 3.57
CA ALA A 65 15.89 4.31 2.53
C ALA A 65 15.66 2.87 3.01
N ASP A 66 16.06 2.56 4.26
CA ASP A 66 15.89 1.22 4.84
C ASP A 66 14.41 0.83 4.98
N GLU A 67 13.56 1.77 5.43
CA GLU A 67 12.13 1.55 5.52
C GLU A 67 11.50 1.34 4.14
N LEU A 68 11.91 2.13 3.16
CA LEU A 68 11.45 1.98 1.78
C LEU A 68 11.85 0.61 1.21
N PHE A 69 13.10 0.20 1.38
CA PHE A 69 13.60 -1.04 0.81
C PHE A 69 13.12 -2.29 1.55
N SER A 70 12.86 -2.20 2.86
CA SER A 70 12.35 -3.33 3.64
C SER A 70 10.86 -3.61 3.40
N ALA A 71 10.10 -2.67 2.84
CA ALA A 71 8.67 -2.84 2.58
C ALA A 71 8.44 -3.82 1.42
N ASP A 72 7.46 -4.70 1.55
CA ASP A 72 6.92 -5.55 0.48
C ASP A 72 5.88 -4.78 -0.36
N ALA A 73 5.19 -3.83 0.27
CA ALA A 73 4.20 -2.98 -0.37
C ALA A 73 4.30 -1.53 0.11
N ILE A 74 3.98 -0.58 -0.78
CA ILE A 74 3.97 0.85 -0.50
C ILE A 74 2.67 1.47 -0.98
N ILE A 75 1.95 2.12 -0.08
CA ILE A 75 0.72 2.85 -0.39
C ILE A 75 1.01 4.33 -0.18
N VAL A 76 0.81 5.15 -1.22
CA VAL A 76 1.12 6.58 -1.15
C VAL A 76 -0.15 7.41 -1.22
N GLY A 77 -0.31 8.31 -0.23
CA GLY A 77 -1.41 9.25 -0.12
C GLY A 77 -0.99 10.70 -0.34
N SER A 78 -1.77 11.42 -1.14
CA SER A 78 -1.55 12.83 -1.42
C SER A 78 -2.85 13.63 -1.35
N PRO A 79 -2.84 14.84 -0.75
CA PRO A 79 -3.86 15.82 -1.08
C PRO A 79 -3.72 16.24 -2.54
N VAL A 80 -4.82 16.67 -3.14
CA VAL A 80 -4.81 17.30 -4.47
C VAL A 80 -4.36 18.74 -4.35
N TYR A 81 -3.25 19.07 -4.98
CA TYR A 81 -2.80 20.44 -5.18
C TYR A 81 -2.72 20.74 -6.68
N TRP A 82 -3.58 21.67 -7.13
CA TRP A 82 -3.66 22.04 -8.55
C TRP A 82 -3.81 20.82 -9.48
N SER A 83 -4.79 19.96 -9.15
CA SER A 83 -5.14 18.74 -9.90
C SER A 83 -4.02 17.69 -9.98
N ASN A 84 -3.05 17.71 -9.05
CA ASN A 84 -1.94 16.78 -9.03
C ASN A 84 -1.52 16.45 -7.58
N MET A 85 -0.53 15.53 -7.43
CA MET A 85 0.06 15.24 -6.13
C MET A 85 0.77 16.49 -5.56
N SER A 86 0.86 16.56 -4.24
CA SER A 86 1.61 17.63 -3.57
C SER A 86 3.11 17.60 -3.92
N GLY A 87 3.77 18.75 -3.81
CA GLY A 87 5.21 18.87 -4.05
C GLY A 87 6.03 17.94 -3.15
N GLU A 88 5.59 17.72 -1.90
CA GLU A 88 6.24 16.83 -0.94
C GLU A 88 6.18 15.36 -1.39
N VAL A 89 5.04 14.92 -1.95
CA VAL A 89 4.91 13.56 -2.51
C VAL A 89 5.76 13.42 -3.76
N LYS A 90 5.79 14.44 -4.64
CA LYS A 90 6.67 14.43 -5.80
C LYS A 90 8.14 14.39 -5.41
N THR A 91 8.54 15.20 -4.42
CA THR A 91 9.91 15.20 -3.87
C THR A 91 10.28 13.85 -3.27
N PHE A 92 9.33 13.17 -2.62
CA PHE A 92 9.55 11.80 -2.11
C PHE A 92 9.92 10.83 -3.24
N PHE A 93 9.21 10.86 -4.38
CA PHE A 93 9.57 10.03 -5.55
C PHE A 93 10.90 10.45 -6.18
N ASP A 94 11.20 11.74 -6.26
CA ASP A 94 12.49 12.24 -6.77
C ASP A 94 13.66 11.76 -5.88
N ASN A 95 13.44 11.71 -4.56
CA ASN A 95 14.41 11.17 -3.62
C ASN A 95 14.68 9.66 -3.80
N TRP A 96 13.76 8.89 -4.38
CA TRP A 96 14.04 7.50 -4.71
C TRP A 96 15.26 7.39 -5.63
N GLN A 97 15.36 8.28 -6.63
CA GLN A 97 16.49 8.31 -7.55
C GLN A 97 17.71 9.02 -6.95
N PHE A 98 17.52 10.23 -6.43
CA PHE A 98 18.64 11.14 -6.12
C PHE A 98 19.22 10.95 -4.71
N LYS A 99 18.44 10.40 -3.78
CA LYS A 99 18.85 10.29 -2.36
C LYS A 99 18.90 8.85 -1.85
N PHE A 100 17.94 8.02 -2.22
CA PHE A 100 17.82 6.66 -1.69
C PHE A 100 18.51 5.61 -2.58
N GLY A 101 18.85 5.91 -3.82
CA GLY A 101 19.54 5.00 -4.71
C GLY A 101 18.67 3.82 -5.16
N VAL A 102 17.42 4.10 -5.53
CA VAL A 102 16.53 3.11 -6.17
C VAL A 102 17.03 2.76 -7.56
N PHE A 103 17.46 3.77 -8.33
CA PHE A 103 18.05 3.64 -9.65
C PHE A 103 19.60 3.58 -9.54
N PRO A 104 20.32 2.83 -10.40
CA PRO A 104 19.85 2.13 -11.60
C PRO A 104 19.35 0.68 -11.37
N GLU A 105 19.48 0.11 -10.19
CA GLU A 105 19.16 -1.29 -9.89
C GLU A 105 17.65 -1.57 -9.80
N PHE A 106 16.79 -0.55 -9.87
CA PHE A 106 15.35 -0.67 -9.69
C PHE A 106 14.96 -1.44 -8.43
N LYS A 107 15.50 -1.03 -7.27
CA LYS A 107 15.29 -1.71 -5.97
C LYS A 107 13.83 -1.84 -5.53
N MET A 108 12.91 -1.14 -6.22
CA MET A 108 11.47 -1.23 -5.99
C MET A 108 10.77 -2.25 -6.90
N LYS A 109 11.49 -2.88 -7.82
CA LYS A 109 10.95 -3.86 -8.76
C LYS A 109 10.18 -4.97 -8.04
N ASN A 110 9.01 -5.30 -8.56
CA ASN A 110 8.10 -6.33 -8.06
C ASN A 110 7.48 -6.07 -6.68
N LYS A 111 7.78 -4.95 -6.01
CA LYS A 111 7.04 -4.53 -4.82
C LYS A 111 5.64 -4.06 -5.22
N ILE A 112 4.69 -4.21 -4.31
CA ILE A 112 3.32 -3.77 -4.55
C ILE A 112 3.20 -2.27 -4.31
N GLY A 113 2.53 -1.57 -5.24
CA GLY A 113 2.26 -0.13 -5.17
C GLY A 113 0.77 0.18 -5.23
N ALA A 114 0.32 1.17 -4.47
CA ALA A 114 -1.05 1.68 -4.53
C ALA A 114 -1.10 3.16 -4.16
N ALA A 115 -2.21 3.82 -4.51
CA ALA A 115 -2.40 5.24 -4.26
C ALA A 115 -3.75 5.53 -3.60
N PHE A 116 -3.80 6.63 -2.82
CA PHE A 116 -5.06 7.25 -2.37
C PHE A 116 -4.93 8.78 -2.40
N SER A 117 -6.07 9.47 -2.43
CA SER A 117 -6.05 10.92 -2.57
C SER A 117 -7.24 11.59 -1.86
N THR A 118 -7.02 12.81 -1.34
CA THR A 118 -8.08 13.67 -0.83
C THR A 118 -8.13 14.97 -1.61
N GLY A 119 -9.32 15.48 -1.87
CA GLY A 119 -9.49 16.75 -2.58
C GLY A 119 -10.66 17.55 -2.04
N GLY A 120 -10.61 18.88 -2.16
CA GLY A 120 -11.62 19.78 -1.65
C GLY A 120 -12.96 19.70 -2.40
N GLN A 121 -12.98 19.21 -3.65
CA GLN A 121 -14.17 19.15 -4.49
C GLN A 121 -14.28 17.80 -5.20
N VAL A 122 -15.48 17.46 -5.67
CA VAL A 122 -15.76 16.22 -6.41
C VAL A 122 -14.80 16.11 -7.62
N SER A 123 -14.71 17.16 -8.43
CA SER A 123 -13.89 17.19 -9.67
C SER A 123 -12.55 17.91 -9.47
N SER A 124 -11.87 17.68 -8.34
CA SER A 124 -10.62 18.37 -8.03
C SER A 124 -9.37 17.76 -8.68
N GLY A 125 -9.49 16.60 -9.32
CA GLY A 125 -8.34 15.89 -9.93
C GLY A 125 -7.76 14.78 -9.03
N LYS A 126 -8.58 14.19 -8.15
CA LYS A 126 -8.18 13.06 -7.29
C LYS A 126 -7.68 11.87 -8.12
N GLU A 127 -8.38 11.55 -9.22
CA GLU A 127 -8.00 10.48 -10.13
C GLU A 127 -6.66 10.77 -10.81
N VAL A 128 -6.45 12.00 -11.28
CA VAL A 128 -5.16 12.42 -11.89
C VAL A 128 -4.03 12.32 -10.87
N THR A 129 -4.27 12.74 -9.63
CA THR A 129 -3.29 12.63 -8.53
C THR A 129 -2.91 11.16 -8.30
N MET A 130 -3.86 10.25 -8.19
CA MET A 130 -3.59 8.82 -8.04
C MET A 130 -2.85 8.25 -9.25
N LEU A 131 -3.28 8.59 -10.47
CA LEU A 131 -2.62 8.12 -11.70
C LEU A 131 -1.16 8.58 -11.78
N THR A 132 -0.83 9.81 -11.37
CA THR A 132 0.56 10.29 -11.37
C THR A 132 1.42 9.59 -10.32
N ILE A 133 0.85 9.24 -9.16
CA ILE A 133 1.51 8.40 -8.15
C ILE A 133 1.76 6.99 -8.70
N LEU A 134 0.75 6.36 -9.30
CA LEU A 134 0.88 5.02 -9.88
C LEU A 134 1.87 5.00 -11.06
N ALA A 135 1.91 6.06 -11.88
CA ALA A 135 2.88 6.20 -12.96
C ALA A 135 4.33 6.23 -12.44
N ALA A 136 4.59 6.95 -11.33
CA ALA A 136 5.91 6.94 -10.70
C ALA A 136 6.30 5.54 -10.19
N MET A 137 5.35 4.78 -9.65
CA MET A 137 5.57 3.40 -9.21
C MET A 137 5.83 2.46 -10.39
N LEU A 138 5.05 2.55 -11.47
CA LEU A 138 5.24 1.77 -12.70
C LEU A 138 6.61 2.04 -13.33
N GLY A 139 7.05 3.31 -13.37
CA GLY A 139 8.39 3.69 -13.81
C GLY A 139 9.52 3.03 -13.01
N ASN A 140 9.25 2.65 -11.76
CA ASN A 140 10.15 1.89 -10.89
C ASN A 140 9.91 0.36 -10.92
N GLN A 141 9.22 -0.15 -11.95
CA GLN A 141 8.93 -1.57 -12.17
C GLN A 141 8.14 -2.24 -11.04
N MET A 142 7.33 -1.47 -10.30
CA MET A 142 6.44 -1.98 -9.28
C MET A 142 5.17 -2.60 -9.89
N ILE A 143 4.54 -3.50 -9.16
CA ILE A 143 3.21 -4.05 -9.47
C ILE A 143 2.19 -3.15 -8.80
N VAL A 144 1.41 -2.38 -9.57
CA VAL A 144 0.39 -1.50 -9.00
C VAL A 144 -0.96 -2.20 -8.89
N VAL A 145 -1.65 -1.94 -7.79
CA VAL A 145 -3.00 -2.47 -7.51
C VAL A 145 -3.94 -1.35 -7.09
N SER A 146 -5.21 -1.52 -7.36
CA SER A 146 -6.29 -0.65 -6.89
C SER A 146 -7.13 -1.34 -5.81
N GLY A 147 -7.98 -0.55 -5.15
CA GLY A 147 -8.94 -1.00 -4.15
C GLY A 147 -9.69 0.22 -3.60
N GLY A 148 -10.96 0.08 -3.23
CA GLY A 148 -11.79 1.20 -2.82
C GLY A 148 -12.22 2.13 -3.96
N GLY A 149 -11.73 1.93 -5.17
CA GLY A 149 -12.03 2.69 -6.37
C GLY A 149 -11.15 2.24 -7.55
N ALA A 150 -11.39 2.81 -8.74
CA ALA A 150 -10.71 2.38 -9.98
C ALA A 150 -9.18 2.56 -9.93
N PHE A 151 -8.70 3.66 -9.34
CA PHE A 151 -7.28 3.98 -9.24
C PHE A 151 -6.75 3.94 -7.80
N GLY A 152 -7.62 3.66 -6.82
CA GLY A 152 -7.34 3.70 -5.40
C GLY A 152 -8.50 4.37 -4.64
N ALA A 153 -8.35 4.54 -3.33
CA ALA A 153 -9.35 5.20 -2.51
C ALA A 153 -9.26 6.72 -2.61
N SER A 154 -10.38 7.42 -2.61
CA SER A 154 -10.39 8.88 -2.63
C SER A 154 -11.50 9.47 -1.76
N ALA A 155 -11.28 10.67 -1.21
CA ALA A 155 -12.27 11.39 -0.43
C ALA A 155 -12.40 12.85 -0.85
N THR A 156 -13.63 13.40 -0.70
CA THR A 156 -13.93 14.81 -0.89
C THR A 156 -14.09 15.47 0.48
N THR A 157 -13.39 16.59 0.72
CA THR A 157 -13.19 17.14 2.08
C THR A 157 -13.74 18.53 2.32
N GLU A 158 -14.28 19.18 1.28
CA GLU A 158 -14.82 20.54 1.33
C GLU A 158 -16.06 20.70 0.44
N GLY A 159 -16.61 21.91 0.35
CA GLY A 159 -17.81 22.21 -0.42
C GLY A 159 -19.05 21.65 0.27
N ASP A 160 -19.90 20.94 -0.47
CA ASP A 160 -21.12 20.31 0.07
C ASP A 160 -20.83 18.94 0.75
N SER A 161 -19.57 18.56 0.88
CA SER A 161 -19.15 17.32 1.54
C SER A 161 -19.11 17.52 3.06
N PRO A 162 -19.64 16.56 3.86
CA PRO A 162 -19.52 16.60 5.32
C PRO A 162 -18.09 16.31 5.82
N GLY A 163 -17.10 16.26 4.95
CA GLY A 163 -15.76 15.74 5.17
C GLY A 163 -15.66 14.27 4.77
N ILE A 164 -14.62 13.57 5.23
CA ILE A 164 -14.44 12.15 4.91
C ILE A 164 -15.55 11.34 5.57
N ASP A 165 -16.42 10.73 4.78
CA ASP A 165 -17.56 9.96 5.24
C ASP A 165 -17.22 8.48 5.51
N ASN A 166 -18.20 7.73 6.04
CA ASN A 166 -18.01 6.32 6.37
C ASN A 166 -17.74 5.45 5.13
N LYS A 167 -18.28 5.82 3.97
CA LYS A 167 -18.03 5.09 2.73
C LYS A 167 -16.59 5.30 2.25
N GLU A 168 -16.11 6.53 2.25
CA GLU A 168 -14.74 6.88 1.87
C GLU A 168 -13.72 6.24 2.82
N MET A 169 -14.03 6.17 4.12
CA MET A 169 -13.23 5.44 5.10
C MET A 169 -13.22 3.93 4.82
N ALA A 170 -14.37 3.33 4.51
CA ALA A 170 -14.45 1.92 4.14
C ALA A 170 -13.69 1.61 2.83
N ASP A 171 -13.74 2.50 1.84
CA ASP A 171 -12.98 2.40 0.60
C ASP A 171 -11.45 2.45 0.88
N ALA A 172 -11.02 3.32 1.80
CA ALA A 172 -9.62 3.39 2.24
C ALA A 172 -9.17 2.09 2.95
N GLN A 173 -10.00 1.54 3.83
CA GLN A 173 -9.75 0.24 4.49
C GLN A 173 -9.69 -0.90 3.44
N ALA A 174 -10.60 -0.91 2.45
CA ALA A 174 -10.59 -1.90 1.38
C ALA A 174 -9.30 -1.83 0.56
N LEU A 175 -8.77 -0.65 0.27
CA LEU A 175 -7.47 -0.47 -0.39
C LEU A 175 -6.34 -1.10 0.43
N GLY A 176 -6.23 -0.75 1.72
CA GLY A 176 -5.19 -1.28 2.60
C GLY A 176 -5.21 -2.80 2.68
N ARG A 177 -6.39 -3.40 2.86
CA ARG A 177 -6.59 -4.85 2.88
C ARG A 177 -6.15 -5.48 1.57
N ARG A 178 -6.62 -4.95 0.44
CA ARG A 178 -6.30 -5.48 -0.90
C ARG A 178 -4.80 -5.48 -1.15
N VAL A 179 -4.10 -4.41 -0.78
CA VAL A 179 -2.64 -4.31 -0.96
C VAL A 179 -1.91 -5.36 -0.13
N ALA A 180 -2.28 -5.56 1.14
CA ALA A 180 -1.66 -6.56 2.01
C ALA A 180 -1.91 -7.99 1.49
N GLU A 181 -3.13 -8.30 1.01
CA GLU A 181 -3.46 -9.59 0.39
C GLU A 181 -2.59 -9.87 -0.85
N VAL A 182 -2.47 -8.90 -1.76
CA VAL A 182 -1.67 -9.06 -2.98
C VAL A 182 -0.18 -9.18 -2.65
N ALA A 183 0.32 -8.37 -1.72
CA ALA A 183 1.70 -8.47 -1.24
C ALA A 183 1.99 -9.87 -0.65
N SER A 184 1.04 -10.44 0.11
CA SER A 184 1.14 -11.80 0.64
C SER A 184 1.22 -12.85 -0.49
N ILE A 185 0.40 -12.72 -1.53
CA ILE A 185 0.40 -13.64 -2.67
C ILE A 185 1.76 -13.58 -3.40
N VAL A 186 2.25 -12.37 -3.69
CA VAL A 186 3.53 -12.18 -4.41
C VAL A 186 4.70 -12.70 -3.59
N LYS A 187 4.74 -12.38 -2.28
CA LYS A 187 5.83 -12.83 -1.39
C LYS A 187 5.88 -14.36 -1.31
N ARG A 188 4.74 -15.04 -1.17
CA ARG A 188 4.67 -16.51 -1.18
C ARG A 188 5.10 -17.12 -2.52
N GLY A 189 4.76 -16.48 -3.63
CA GLY A 189 5.16 -16.93 -4.97
C GLY A 189 6.64 -16.73 -5.29
N SER A 190 7.34 -15.88 -4.53
CA SER A 190 8.76 -15.59 -4.70
C SER A 190 9.68 -16.55 -3.93
N ILE A 191 9.14 -17.38 -3.04
CA ILE A 191 9.85 -18.42 -2.29
C ILE A 191 9.83 -19.70 -3.16
N LYS A 192 10.83 -19.84 -4.02
CA LYS A 192 11.11 -21.09 -4.76
C LYS A 192 12.58 -21.43 -4.66
#